data_331b251c9ec58453e2a88e2c7bfd641f
#
_entry.id   331b251c9ec58453e2a88e2c7bfd641f
#
_cell.length_a   1.000
_cell.length_b   1.000
_cell.length_c   1.000
_cell.angle_alpha   90.00
_cell.angle_beta   90.00
_cell.angle_gamma   90.00
#
_symmetry.space_group_name_H-M   'P 1'
#
loop_
_entity.id
_entity.type
_entity.pdbx_description
1 polymer ?
#
loop_
_entity_poly.entity_id
_entity_poly.type
_entity_poly.pdbx_seq_one_letter_code
_entity_poly.pdbx_strand_id
1 'polypeptide(L)'
;MTDIGDLRHTSSSMKPAAAAGTITLGDDLTVNRMAFGAMRLTGRGVWGPPADHDECIRTLKHAVELGVNFIDTADSYGPNVSEELIAEALHPYPEGLVIATKGGYERTGPNKWVTNGRPEHLRSALEGSLKRLKLERIDLWQLHRIDSKVSESEQFDALAQFLREGLVRHIGLSEVDVAAVERARKVVPIVSVQNKYNLMDRQWDEVVDHCERNRLAFIPWFPLNAGAIGSTSNGQDALERVARRHEATPRQVALAWLLARSPMMLIIPGTSKAKHVEENIAAAALELNDDDRRTLG
;
A
#
# COMPACT_ATOMS: atom_id res chain seq x y z
N MET A 1 8.38 23.01 53.39
CA MET A 1 8.62 23.35 51.97
C MET A 1 8.56 22.04 51.22
N THR A 2 7.40 21.75 50.69
CA THR A 2 7.09 20.55 49.93
C THR A 2 7.19 20.92 48.44
N ASP A 3 8.16 20.33 47.78
CA ASP A 3 8.45 20.50 46.36
C ASP A 3 7.38 19.75 45.53
N ILE A 4 6.58 20.49 44.80
CA ILE A 4 5.54 19.93 43.91
C ILE A 4 6.21 19.75 42.56
N GLY A 5 6.70 18.51 42.32
CA GLY A 5 7.22 18.12 41.05
C GLY A 5 6.22 18.31 39.90
N ASP A 6 6.64 19.10 38.94
CA ASP A 6 5.95 19.43 37.69
C ASP A 6 5.79 18.17 36.79
N LEU A 7 4.65 17.50 36.94
CA LEU A 7 4.26 16.41 36.03
C LEU A 7 3.76 17.03 34.72
N ARG A 8 4.69 17.38 33.83
CA ARG A 8 4.35 17.65 32.43
C ARG A 8 3.90 16.35 31.77
N HIS A 9 2.59 16.15 31.74
CA HIS A 9 1.96 15.19 30.84
C HIS A 9 2.25 15.66 29.41
N THR A 10 3.24 15.06 28.76
CA THR A 10 3.38 15.09 27.31
C THR A 10 2.22 14.27 26.75
N SER A 11 1.10 14.93 26.48
CA SER A 11 0.04 14.39 25.62
C SER A 11 0.70 14.12 24.27
N SER A 12 1.10 12.87 24.02
CA SER A 12 1.48 12.42 22.68
C SER A 12 0.24 12.52 21.81
N SER A 13 0.07 13.64 21.09
CA SER A 13 -1.01 13.78 20.14
C SER A 13 -0.88 12.67 19.09
N MET A 14 -1.94 11.88 18.93
CA MET A 14 -1.99 10.80 17.94
C MET A 14 -1.68 11.37 16.55
N LYS A 15 -0.69 10.78 15.85
CA LYS A 15 -0.32 11.22 14.50
C LYS A 15 -1.49 11.03 13.52
N PRO A 16 -1.69 11.94 12.54
CA PRO A 16 -2.87 11.95 11.67
C PRO A 16 -3.21 10.62 10.98
N ALA A 17 -2.22 9.90 10.46
CA ALA A 17 -2.46 8.61 9.79
C ALA A 17 -3.03 7.53 10.73
N ALA A 18 -2.75 7.61 12.02
CA ALA A 18 -3.23 6.66 13.02
C ALA A 18 -4.76 6.77 13.28
N ALA A 19 -5.40 7.87 12.87
CA ALA A 19 -6.84 8.03 12.97
C ALA A 19 -7.62 6.98 12.15
N ALA A 20 -7.02 6.40 11.11
CA ALA A 20 -7.60 5.29 10.34
C ALA A 20 -7.70 3.97 11.12
N GLY A 21 -7.14 3.90 12.34
CA GLY A 21 -6.95 2.66 13.07
C GLY A 21 -5.79 1.82 12.51
N THR A 22 -5.62 0.63 13.07
CA THR A 22 -4.52 -0.28 12.72
C THR A 22 -5.02 -1.60 12.14
N ILE A 23 -4.14 -2.30 11.43
CA ILE A 23 -4.32 -3.65 10.94
C ILE A 23 -3.05 -4.46 11.25
N THR A 24 -3.21 -5.74 11.55
CA THR A 24 -2.09 -6.65 11.75
C THR A 24 -2.02 -7.64 10.59
N LEU A 25 -0.90 -7.64 9.87
CA LEU A 25 -0.57 -8.58 8.81
C LEU A 25 0.12 -9.80 9.45
N GLY A 26 -0.35 -11.00 9.12
CA GLY A 26 0.03 -12.17 9.89
C GLY A 26 -0.36 -11.99 11.36
N ASP A 27 0.46 -12.47 12.27
CA ASP A 27 0.18 -12.39 13.71
C ASP A 27 1.02 -11.32 14.42
N ASP A 28 1.91 -10.62 13.70
CA ASP A 28 3.00 -9.86 14.35
C ASP A 28 3.38 -8.52 13.69
N LEU A 29 2.81 -8.15 12.53
CA LEU A 29 3.16 -6.94 11.81
C LEU A 29 2.00 -5.93 11.83
N THR A 30 1.93 -5.10 12.87
CA THR A 30 0.86 -4.11 13.03
C THR A 30 1.24 -2.77 12.39
N VAL A 31 0.36 -2.26 11.52
CA VAL A 31 0.54 -0.98 10.81
C VAL A 31 -0.74 -0.14 10.82
N ASN A 32 -0.60 1.17 10.57
CA ASN A 32 -1.75 2.05 10.36
C ASN A 32 -2.41 1.73 9.03
N ARG A 33 -3.75 1.76 8.99
CA ARG A 33 -4.54 1.45 7.78
C ARG A 33 -4.43 2.51 6.68
N MET A 34 -3.98 3.73 7.04
CA MET A 34 -3.61 4.80 6.11
C MET A 34 -2.11 4.74 5.86
N ALA A 35 -1.73 4.24 4.69
CA ALA A 35 -0.35 3.99 4.26
C ALA A 35 0.04 4.88 3.06
N PHE A 36 1.18 4.61 2.43
CA PHE A 36 1.69 5.38 1.30
C PHE A 36 2.10 4.48 0.14
N GLY A 37 1.62 4.80 -1.08
CA GLY A 37 2.00 4.14 -2.33
C GLY A 37 3.08 4.91 -3.08
N ALA A 38 4.24 4.29 -3.31
CA ALA A 38 5.42 4.94 -3.85
C ALA A 38 5.52 4.97 -5.40
N MET A 39 4.59 4.33 -6.12
CA MET A 39 4.64 4.24 -7.59
C MET A 39 4.73 5.63 -8.29
N ARG A 40 4.12 6.66 -7.70
CA ARG A 40 4.09 8.02 -8.25
C ARG A 40 5.38 8.82 -8.02
N LEU A 41 6.33 8.27 -7.27
CA LEU A 41 7.64 8.89 -7.05
C LEU A 41 8.59 8.72 -8.24
N THR A 42 8.19 8.00 -9.28
CA THR A 42 9.00 7.76 -10.47
C THR A 42 8.58 8.64 -11.64
N GLY A 43 9.38 8.66 -12.69
CA GLY A 43 9.13 9.43 -13.89
C GLY A 43 7.87 8.96 -14.65
N ARG A 44 7.52 9.67 -15.71
CA ARG A 44 6.33 9.39 -16.52
C ARG A 44 6.35 7.95 -17.07
N GLY A 45 5.20 7.29 -16.99
CA GLY A 45 5.07 5.89 -17.40
C GLY A 45 5.68 4.90 -16.39
N VAL A 46 5.85 5.33 -15.13
CA VAL A 46 6.53 4.58 -14.07
C VAL A 46 7.94 4.15 -14.54
N TRP A 47 8.68 5.12 -15.10
CA TRP A 47 9.97 4.88 -15.75
C TRP A 47 10.96 6.01 -15.48
N GLY A 48 12.17 5.65 -15.07
CA GLY A 48 13.25 6.58 -14.76
C GLY A 48 13.01 7.46 -13.53
N PRO A 49 13.91 8.37 -13.26
CA PRO A 49 13.84 9.26 -12.10
C PRO A 49 12.68 10.26 -12.21
N PRO A 50 12.19 10.79 -11.07
CA PRO A 50 11.20 11.85 -11.05
C PRO A 50 11.73 13.15 -11.64
N ALA A 51 10.82 14.02 -12.07
CA ALA A 51 11.18 15.36 -12.53
C ALA A 51 11.65 16.27 -11.39
N ASP A 52 11.20 16.02 -10.16
CA ASP A 52 11.57 16.76 -8.95
C ASP A 52 11.95 15.75 -7.86
N HIS A 53 13.23 15.43 -7.82
CA HIS A 53 13.81 14.48 -6.88
C HIS A 53 13.63 14.94 -5.43
N ASP A 54 13.98 16.20 -5.14
CA ASP A 54 13.95 16.73 -3.78
C ASP A 54 12.53 16.78 -3.21
N GLU A 55 11.54 17.06 -4.06
CA GLU A 55 10.13 17.01 -3.65
C GLU A 55 9.69 15.57 -3.32
N CYS A 56 10.18 14.57 -4.05
CA CYS A 56 9.91 13.17 -3.72
C CYS A 56 10.52 12.77 -2.36
N ILE A 57 11.75 13.22 -2.08
CA ILE A 57 12.39 13.00 -0.77
C ILE A 57 11.59 13.69 0.36
N ARG A 58 11.18 14.95 0.17
CA ARG A 58 10.32 15.67 1.13
C ARG A 58 8.99 14.97 1.32
N THR A 59 8.36 14.48 0.25
CA THR A 59 7.09 13.75 0.27
C THR A 59 7.17 12.50 1.13
N LEU A 60 8.23 11.69 0.99
CA LEU A 60 8.45 10.48 1.78
C LEU A 60 8.66 10.80 3.26
N LYS A 61 9.51 11.77 3.59
CA LYS A 61 9.76 12.19 4.97
C LYS A 61 8.48 12.70 5.62
N HIS A 62 7.75 13.55 4.91
CA HIS A 62 6.51 14.14 5.41
C HIS A 62 5.41 13.09 5.66
N ALA A 63 5.30 12.06 4.81
CA ALA A 63 4.38 10.95 5.05
C ALA A 63 4.66 10.25 6.40
N VAL A 64 5.93 9.98 6.70
CA VAL A 64 6.36 9.35 7.97
C VAL A 64 6.13 10.29 9.17
N GLU A 65 6.39 11.58 9.02
CA GLU A 65 6.08 12.60 10.05
C GLU A 65 4.60 12.61 10.43
N LEU A 66 3.71 12.46 9.43
CA LEU A 66 2.26 12.39 9.62
C LEU A 66 1.77 11.03 10.14
N GLY A 67 2.67 10.08 10.38
CA GLY A 67 2.36 8.80 11.01
C GLY A 67 2.13 7.64 10.04
N VAL A 68 2.45 7.80 8.76
CA VAL A 68 2.53 6.64 7.86
C VAL A 68 3.65 5.74 8.36
N ASN A 69 3.33 4.47 8.61
CA ASN A 69 4.29 3.45 9.02
C ASN A 69 4.26 2.20 8.11
N PHE A 70 3.66 2.34 6.92
CA PHE A 70 3.71 1.33 5.86
C PHE A 70 3.87 2.03 4.51
N ILE A 71 4.92 1.67 3.77
CA ILE A 71 5.20 2.18 2.42
C ILE A 71 5.18 1.01 1.45
N ASP A 72 4.34 1.10 0.41
CA ASP A 72 4.24 0.10 -0.66
C ASP A 72 5.03 0.56 -1.88
N THR A 73 5.98 -0.25 -2.32
CA THR A 73 6.78 -0.03 -3.53
C THR A 73 6.89 -1.30 -4.39
N ALA A 74 7.76 -1.32 -5.38
CA ALA A 74 8.15 -2.49 -6.20
C ALA A 74 9.50 -2.25 -6.88
N ASP A 75 10.23 -3.33 -7.16
CA ASP A 75 11.45 -3.34 -7.97
C ASP A 75 11.24 -2.74 -9.37
N SER A 76 10.07 -2.98 -9.92
CA SER A 76 9.65 -2.56 -11.25
C SER A 76 9.24 -1.08 -11.35
N TYR A 77 9.20 -0.33 -10.24
CA TYR A 77 8.90 1.10 -10.25
C TYR A 77 10.14 1.93 -10.54
N GLY A 78 10.21 2.42 -11.79
CA GLY A 78 11.28 3.25 -12.27
C GLY A 78 12.29 2.66 -13.28
N PRO A 79 12.52 1.34 -13.48
CA PRO A 79 12.69 0.29 -12.47
C PRO A 79 13.77 0.66 -11.43
N ASN A 80 13.64 0.13 -10.26
CA ASN A 80 14.51 0.33 -9.06
C ASN A 80 14.42 1.72 -8.40
N VAL A 81 14.15 2.78 -9.16
CA VAL A 81 14.18 4.19 -8.71
C VAL A 81 13.35 4.42 -7.44
N SER A 82 12.17 3.81 -7.34
CA SER A 82 11.30 4.00 -6.17
C SER A 82 11.93 3.44 -4.89
N GLU A 83 12.55 2.26 -4.95
CA GLU A 83 13.25 1.67 -3.80
C GLU A 83 14.49 2.48 -3.41
N GLU A 84 15.24 2.98 -4.40
CA GLU A 84 16.41 3.85 -4.16
C GLU A 84 16.00 5.15 -3.48
N LEU A 85 14.94 5.82 -3.93
CA LEU A 85 14.38 7.03 -3.31
C LEU A 85 13.93 6.79 -1.86
N ILE A 86 13.28 5.65 -1.59
CA ILE A 86 12.85 5.30 -0.23
C ILE A 86 14.08 5.13 0.67
N ALA A 87 15.10 4.41 0.22
CA ALA A 87 16.32 4.21 0.98
C ALA A 87 17.10 5.52 1.19
N GLU A 88 17.15 6.40 0.18
CA GLU A 88 17.78 7.71 0.30
C GLU A 88 17.07 8.61 1.30
N ALA A 89 15.72 8.63 1.26
CA ALA A 89 14.93 9.50 2.11
C ALA A 89 14.89 9.08 3.57
N LEU A 90 14.84 7.75 3.83
CA LEU A 90 14.40 7.21 5.12
C LEU A 90 15.40 6.28 5.82
N HIS A 91 16.47 5.85 5.13
CA HIS A 91 17.47 5.00 5.80
C HIS A 91 18.50 5.86 6.60
N PRO A 92 18.79 5.49 7.88
CA PRO A 92 18.24 4.36 8.63
C PRO A 92 16.75 4.54 8.95
N TYR A 93 15.99 3.47 8.74
CA TYR A 93 14.54 3.51 8.86
C TYR A 93 14.10 3.76 10.31
N PRO A 94 13.07 4.60 10.54
CA PRO A 94 12.46 4.75 11.86
C PRO A 94 11.92 3.41 12.37
N GLU A 95 11.96 3.21 13.67
CA GLU A 95 11.38 2.02 14.30
C GLU A 95 9.88 1.90 13.96
N GLY A 96 9.45 0.69 13.61
CA GLY A 96 8.07 0.40 13.24
C GLY A 96 7.66 0.82 11.83
N LEU A 97 8.58 1.38 11.02
CA LEU A 97 8.32 1.63 9.61
C LEU A 97 8.49 0.34 8.79
N VAL A 98 7.44 -0.06 8.12
CA VAL A 98 7.35 -1.24 7.25
C VAL A 98 7.54 -0.84 5.80
N ILE A 99 8.44 -1.52 5.09
CA ILE A 99 8.59 -1.38 3.65
C ILE A 99 8.10 -2.66 2.98
N ALA A 100 7.00 -2.53 2.22
CA ALA A 100 6.50 -3.59 1.36
C ALA A 100 6.99 -3.38 -0.07
N THR A 101 7.53 -4.42 -0.69
CA THR A 101 7.94 -4.37 -2.09
C THR A 101 7.45 -5.59 -2.86
N LYS A 102 7.66 -5.61 -4.17
CA LYS A 102 7.14 -6.64 -5.07
C LYS A 102 8.20 -7.02 -6.11
N GLY A 103 8.10 -8.25 -6.63
CA GLY A 103 8.83 -8.70 -7.81
C GLY A 103 7.95 -9.56 -8.70
N GLY A 104 8.43 -9.83 -9.93
CA GLY A 104 7.71 -10.64 -10.90
C GLY A 104 7.34 -9.89 -12.19
N TYR A 105 7.86 -8.68 -12.36
CA TYR A 105 7.83 -7.96 -13.63
C TYR A 105 9.21 -7.67 -14.17
N GLU A 106 9.34 -7.76 -15.48
CA GLU A 106 10.40 -7.10 -16.24
C GLU A 106 9.88 -5.82 -16.87
N ARG A 107 10.74 -4.81 -16.93
CA ARG A 107 10.43 -3.51 -17.50
C ARG A 107 11.30 -3.25 -18.71
N THR A 108 10.67 -3.06 -19.88
CA THR A 108 11.36 -2.84 -21.16
C THR A 108 11.19 -1.41 -21.71
N GLY A 109 10.52 -0.54 -20.93
CA GLY A 109 10.29 0.85 -21.27
C GLY A 109 9.11 1.46 -20.51
N PRO A 110 8.82 2.75 -20.71
CA PRO A 110 7.69 3.44 -20.08
C PRO A 110 6.37 2.71 -20.39
N ASN A 111 5.59 2.45 -19.34
CA ASN A 111 4.31 1.71 -19.40
C ASN A 111 4.39 0.30 -20.03
N LYS A 112 5.59 -0.28 -20.20
CA LYS A 112 5.75 -1.64 -20.71
C LYS A 112 6.08 -2.57 -19.55
N TRP A 113 5.18 -3.53 -19.31
CA TRP A 113 5.22 -4.48 -18.21
C TRP A 113 5.16 -5.89 -18.78
N VAL A 114 6.15 -6.72 -18.45
CA VAL A 114 6.21 -8.13 -18.87
C VAL A 114 6.28 -8.97 -17.61
N THR A 115 5.32 -9.88 -17.43
CA THR A 115 5.37 -10.83 -16.30
C THR A 115 6.54 -11.79 -16.45
N ASN A 116 7.25 -12.04 -15.37
CA ASN A 116 8.29 -13.04 -15.25
C ASN A 116 8.26 -13.69 -13.88
N GLY A 117 7.57 -14.82 -13.78
CA GLY A 117 7.41 -15.62 -12.57
C GLY A 117 8.46 -16.70 -12.37
N ARG A 118 9.52 -16.75 -13.20
CA ARG A 118 10.58 -17.77 -13.05
C ARG A 118 11.26 -17.63 -11.69
N PRO A 119 11.47 -18.74 -10.95
CA PRO A 119 12.08 -18.71 -9.62
C PRO A 119 13.40 -17.95 -9.54
N GLU A 120 14.27 -18.10 -10.54
CA GLU A 120 15.54 -17.37 -10.59
C GLU A 120 15.37 -15.86 -10.78
N HIS A 121 14.34 -15.41 -11.52
CA HIS A 121 14.01 -14.01 -11.66
C HIS A 121 13.42 -13.44 -10.35
N LEU A 122 12.49 -14.17 -9.73
CA LEU A 122 11.90 -13.77 -8.45
C LEU A 122 12.98 -13.65 -7.36
N ARG A 123 13.95 -14.57 -7.34
CA ARG A 123 15.11 -14.52 -6.45
C ARG A 123 15.96 -13.28 -6.70
N SER A 124 16.34 -13.02 -7.95
CA SER A 124 17.13 -11.86 -8.33
C SER A 124 16.42 -10.54 -7.98
N ALA A 125 15.11 -10.47 -8.17
CA ALA A 125 14.28 -9.32 -7.82
C ALA A 125 14.32 -9.06 -6.31
N LEU A 126 14.13 -10.11 -5.49
CA LEU A 126 14.18 -10.02 -4.02
C LEU A 126 15.55 -9.57 -3.52
N GLU A 127 16.64 -10.21 -3.98
CA GLU A 127 18.00 -9.86 -3.58
C GLU A 127 18.39 -8.44 -4.01
N GLY A 128 17.92 -8.02 -5.20
CA GLY A 128 18.05 -6.65 -5.67
C GLY A 128 17.33 -5.64 -4.77
N SER A 129 16.10 -5.96 -4.34
CA SER A 129 15.31 -5.12 -3.42
C SER A 129 15.96 -5.00 -2.05
N LEU A 130 16.43 -6.13 -1.48
CA LEU A 130 17.19 -6.11 -0.21
C LEU A 130 18.39 -5.16 -0.26
N LYS A 131 19.15 -5.22 -1.35
CA LYS A 131 20.32 -4.36 -1.55
C LYS A 131 19.95 -2.88 -1.70
N ARG A 132 18.97 -2.55 -2.54
CA ARG A 132 18.55 -1.15 -2.79
C ARG A 132 17.93 -0.52 -1.56
N LEU A 133 17.08 -1.27 -0.86
CA LEU A 133 16.43 -0.83 0.37
C LEU A 133 17.35 -0.89 1.59
N LYS A 134 18.57 -1.46 1.47
CA LYS A 134 19.53 -1.64 2.57
C LYS A 134 18.91 -2.40 3.76
N LEU A 135 18.15 -3.45 3.46
CA LEU A 135 17.48 -4.32 4.43
C LEU A 135 18.09 -5.72 4.40
N GLU A 136 18.18 -6.35 5.54
CA GLU A 136 18.56 -7.77 5.65
C GLU A 136 17.37 -8.70 5.43
N ARG A 137 16.15 -8.20 5.68
CA ARG A 137 14.87 -8.90 5.47
C ARG A 137 13.79 -7.92 5.06
N ILE A 138 12.99 -8.27 4.05
CA ILE A 138 11.78 -7.53 3.66
C ILE A 138 10.61 -7.93 4.58
N ASP A 139 9.89 -6.98 5.14
CA ASP A 139 8.74 -7.27 6.02
C ASP A 139 7.55 -7.84 5.25
N LEU A 140 7.22 -7.31 4.08
CA LEU A 140 6.21 -7.85 3.18
C LEU A 140 6.73 -7.85 1.75
N TRP A 141 6.89 -9.03 1.16
CA TRP A 141 7.21 -9.19 -0.26
C TRP A 141 6.01 -9.77 -1.00
N GLN A 142 5.63 -9.16 -2.13
CA GLN A 142 4.44 -9.54 -2.87
C GLN A 142 4.79 -10.06 -4.26
N LEU A 143 4.21 -11.21 -4.66
CA LEU A 143 4.24 -11.61 -6.06
C LEU A 143 3.38 -10.64 -6.87
N HIS A 144 4.02 -9.82 -7.69
CA HIS A 144 3.37 -8.71 -8.40
C HIS A 144 2.29 -9.18 -9.38
N ARG A 145 2.54 -10.34 -10.04
CA ARG A 145 1.57 -11.07 -10.87
C ARG A 145 1.96 -12.55 -10.90
N ILE A 146 0.97 -13.40 -10.92
CA ILE A 146 1.19 -14.80 -11.30
C ILE A 146 1.47 -14.83 -12.80
N ASP A 147 2.59 -15.42 -13.21
CA ASP A 147 2.96 -15.57 -14.60
C ASP A 147 2.35 -16.86 -15.17
N SER A 148 1.42 -16.72 -16.12
CA SER A 148 0.75 -17.86 -16.75
C SER A 148 1.69 -18.74 -17.59
N LYS A 149 2.92 -18.31 -17.86
CA LYS A 149 3.93 -19.08 -18.62
C LYS A 149 4.81 -19.96 -17.73
N VAL A 150 4.70 -19.80 -16.42
CA VAL A 150 5.43 -20.55 -15.40
C VAL A 150 4.42 -21.28 -14.51
N SER A 151 4.72 -22.51 -14.11
CA SER A 151 3.86 -23.25 -13.20
C SER A 151 3.58 -22.44 -11.91
N GLU A 152 2.32 -22.37 -11.49
CA GLU A 152 1.97 -21.71 -10.21
C GLU A 152 2.72 -22.35 -9.03
N SER A 153 2.92 -23.69 -9.05
CA SER A 153 3.65 -24.37 -7.99
C SER A 153 5.10 -23.90 -7.89
N GLU A 154 5.79 -23.75 -9.02
CA GLU A 154 7.18 -23.24 -9.02
C GLU A 154 7.27 -21.83 -8.46
N GLN A 155 6.31 -20.97 -8.81
CA GLN A 155 6.24 -19.61 -8.26
C GLN A 155 5.99 -19.64 -6.75
N PHE A 156 4.99 -20.40 -6.27
CA PHE A 156 4.67 -20.47 -4.85
C PHE A 156 5.74 -21.16 -4.01
N ASP A 157 6.42 -22.17 -4.57
CA ASP A 157 7.55 -22.84 -3.93
C ASP A 157 8.73 -21.88 -3.74
N ALA A 158 9.00 -21.00 -4.73
CA ALA A 158 10.00 -19.94 -4.59
C ALA A 158 9.64 -18.98 -3.45
N LEU A 159 8.37 -18.55 -3.31
CA LEU A 159 7.92 -17.71 -2.20
C LEU A 159 8.10 -18.42 -0.86
N ALA A 160 7.73 -19.69 -0.77
CA ALA A 160 7.91 -20.49 0.44
C ALA A 160 9.41 -20.65 0.79
N GLN A 161 10.28 -20.73 -0.20
CA GLN A 161 11.71 -20.76 0.02
C GLN A 161 12.23 -19.45 0.60
N PHE A 162 11.78 -18.30 0.11
CA PHE A 162 12.18 -16.99 0.65
C PHE A 162 11.83 -16.83 2.14
N LEU A 163 10.67 -17.34 2.56
CA LEU A 163 10.29 -17.39 3.98
C LEU A 163 11.21 -18.30 4.79
N ARG A 164 11.47 -19.53 4.29
CA ARG A 164 12.35 -20.49 4.99
C ARG A 164 13.79 -19.99 5.18
N GLU A 165 14.27 -19.21 4.21
CA GLU A 165 15.60 -18.59 4.27
C GLU A 165 15.64 -17.32 5.15
N GLY A 166 14.49 -16.84 5.60
CA GLY A 166 14.39 -15.62 6.42
C GLY A 166 14.63 -14.32 5.66
N LEU A 167 14.63 -14.35 4.31
CA LEU A 167 14.82 -13.18 3.47
C LEU A 167 13.58 -12.27 3.45
N VAL A 168 12.41 -12.83 3.73
CA VAL A 168 11.13 -12.12 3.87
C VAL A 168 10.43 -12.56 5.15
N ARG A 169 9.68 -11.64 5.76
CA ARG A 169 8.88 -11.93 6.95
C ARG A 169 7.50 -12.45 6.59
N HIS A 170 6.87 -11.83 5.60
CA HIS A 170 5.53 -12.14 5.11
C HIS A 170 5.46 -12.12 3.60
N ILE A 171 4.51 -12.88 3.05
CA ILE A 171 4.22 -12.96 1.61
C ILE A 171 2.80 -12.45 1.34
N GLY A 172 2.67 -11.67 0.25
CA GLY A 172 1.41 -11.28 -0.35
C GLY A 172 1.31 -11.64 -1.82
N LEU A 173 0.11 -11.53 -2.36
CA LEU A 173 -0.19 -11.71 -3.78
C LEU A 173 -0.82 -10.45 -4.37
N SER A 174 -0.71 -10.27 -5.69
CA SER A 174 -1.34 -9.14 -6.37
C SER A 174 -2.08 -9.60 -7.64
N GLU A 175 -3.29 -9.01 -7.86
CA GLU A 175 -4.18 -9.29 -8.99
C GLU A 175 -4.56 -10.77 -9.08
N VAL A 176 -5.16 -11.27 -8.03
CA VAL A 176 -5.56 -12.67 -7.88
C VAL A 176 -7.03 -12.78 -7.45
N ASP A 177 -7.69 -13.83 -7.90
CA ASP A 177 -9.00 -14.24 -7.41
C ASP A 177 -8.91 -15.09 -6.13
N VAL A 178 -10.05 -15.37 -5.52
CA VAL A 178 -10.14 -16.19 -4.30
C VAL A 178 -9.53 -17.58 -4.51
N ALA A 179 -9.76 -18.18 -5.69
CA ALA A 179 -9.25 -19.52 -5.98
C ALA A 179 -7.72 -19.56 -6.02
N ALA A 180 -7.07 -18.53 -6.60
CA ALA A 180 -5.62 -18.40 -6.63
C ALA A 180 -5.04 -18.17 -5.22
N VAL A 181 -5.70 -17.34 -4.40
CA VAL A 181 -5.31 -17.14 -2.99
C VAL A 181 -5.33 -18.49 -2.24
N GLU A 182 -6.40 -19.27 -2.39
CA GLU A 182 -6.54 -20.56 -1.70
C GLU A 182 -5.56 -21.61 -2.22
N ARG A 183 -5.20 -21.58 -3.52
CA ARG A 183 -4.12 -22.46 -4.05
C ARG A 183 -2.76 -22.09 -3.44
N ALA A 184 -2.43 -20.80 -3.40
CA ALA A 184 -1.18 -20.33 -2.81
C ALA A 184 -1.08 -20.66 -1.32
N ARG A 185 -2.15 -20.48 -0.54
CA ARG A 185 -2.20 -20.76 0.90
C ARG A 185 -1.96 -22.23 1.27
N LYS A 186 -2.11 -23.16 0.32
CA LYS A 186 -1.74 -24.56 0.53
C LYS A 186 -0.21 -24.79 0.51
N VAL A 187 0.55 -23.83 -0.04
CA VAL A 187 2.01 -23.92 -0.23
C VAL A 187 2.75 -22.94 0.69
N VAL A 188 2.23 -21.72 0.83
CA VAL A 188 2.88 -20.63 1.54
C VAL A 188 1.85 -19.79 2.30
N PRO A 189 2.14 -19.36 3.55
CA PRO A 189 1.28 -18.43 4.27
C PRO A 189 1.14 -17.11 3.50
N ILE A 190 -0.09 -16.72 3.16
CA ILE A 190 -0.40 -15.43 2.53
C ILE A 190 -1.04 -14.53 3.57
N VAL A 191 -0.53 -13.29 3.73
CA VAL A 191 -1.05 -12.31 4.70
C VAL A 191 -1.73 -11.11 4.05
N SER A 192 -1.53 -10.91 2.73
CA SER A 192 -2.15 -9.80 2.00
C SER A 192 -2.49 -10.14 0.56
N VAL A 193 -3.51 -9.45 0.04
CA VAL A 193 -3.85 -9.43 -1.38
C VAL A 193 -3.91 -7.98 -1.84
N GLN A 194 -3.23 -7.66 -2.94
CA GLN A 194 -3.22 -6.33 -3.52
C GLN A 194 -3.86 -6.32 -4.91
N ASN A 195 -5.11 -5.91 -5.03
CA ASN A 195 -5.84 -5.86 -6.30
C ASN A 195 -6.29 -4.43 -6.64
N LYS A 196 -6.57 -4.17 -7.92
CA LYS A 196 -7.16 -2.89 -8.35
C LYS A 196 -8.56 -2.75 -7.76
N TYR A 197 -8.72 -1.74 -6.89
CA TYR A 197 -10.00 -1.55 -6.24
C TYR A 197 -10.19 -0.08 -5.81
N ASN A 198 -11.37 0.46 -6.09
CA ASN A 198 -11.78 1.79 -5.67
C ASN A 198 -13.30 1.93 -5.77
N LEU A 199 -13.85 3.06 -5.35
CA LEU A 199 -15.29 3.32 -5.37
C LEU A 199 -15.96 3.04 -6.72
N MET A 200 -15.25 3.25 -7.84
CA MET A 200 -15.77 3.10 -9.22
C MET A 200 -15.42 1.76 -9.86
N ASP A 201 -14.58 0.95 -9.22
CA ASP A 201 -14.12 -0.36 -9.72
C ASP A 201 -14.12 -1.36 -8.58
N ARG A 202 -15.18 -2.14 -8.50
CA ARG A 202 -15.46 -3.10 -7.41
C ARG A 202 -15.44 -4.55 -7.87
N GLN A 203 -14.78 -4.83 -8.99
CA GLN A 203 -14.73 -6.19 -9.55
C GLN A 203 -14.19 -7.24 -8.56
N TRP A 204 -13.48 -6.81 -7.54
CA TRP A 204 -12.87 -7.68 -6.51
C TRP A 204 -13.61 -7.70 -5.16
N ASP A 205 -14.90 -7.31 -5.12
CA ASP A 205 -15.70 -7.36 -3.88
C ASP A 205 -15.63 -8.72 -3.20
N GLU A 206 -15.69 -9.82 -3.97
CA GLU A 206 -15.57 -11.18 -3.44
C GLU A 206 -14.22 -11.44 -2.76
N VAL A 207 -13.14 -10.89 -3.32
CA VAL A 207 -11.78 -11.01 -2.75
C VAL A 207 -11.65 -10.15 -1.49
N VAL A 208 -12.25 -8.95 -1.46
CA VAL A 208 -12.32 -8.12 -0.25
C VAL A 208 -13.01 -8.88 0.88
N ASP A 209 -14.18 -9.46 0.61
CA ASP A 209 -14.94 -10.23 1.59
C ASP A 209 -14.20 -11.51 2.04
N HIS A 210 -13.49 -12.14 1.11
CA HIS A 210 -12.63 -13.29 1.43
C HIS A 210 -11.47 -12.88 2.34
N CYS A 211 -10.81 -11.76 2.07
CA CYS A 211 -9.74 -11.22 2.90
C CYS A 211 -10.24 -10.90 4.31
N GLU A 212 -11.42 -10.29 4.43
CA GLU A 212 -12.01 -9.98 5.72
C GLU A 212 -12.28 -11.24 6.55
N ARG A 213 -12.95 -12.25 5.97
CA ARG A 213 -13.23 -13.52 6.65
C ARG A 213 -11.98 -14.27 7.10
N ASN A 214 -10.88 -14.14 6.36
CA ASN A 214 -9.62 -14.85 6.62
C ASN A 214 -8.55 -13.99 7.31
N ARG A 215 -8.88 -12.77 7.71
CA ARG A 215 -7.95 -11.81 8.35
C ARG A 215 -6.71 -11.52 7.50
N LEU A 216 -6.86 -11.46 6.18
CA LEU A 216 -5.84 -11.05 5.24
C LEU A 216 -5.97 -9.54 4.98
N ALA A 217 -4.87 -8.80 4.93
CA ALA A 217 -4.92 -7.41 4.51
C ALA A 217 -5.31 -7.31 3.02
N PHE A 218 -6.32 -6.49 2.71
CA PHE A 218 -6.61 -6.13 1.33
C PHE A 218 -6.01 -4.74 1.03
N ILE A 219 -5.11 -4.69 0.04
CA ILE A 219 -4.38 -3.47 -0.33
C ILE A 219 -4.93 -2.98 -1.68
N PRO A 220 -5.83 -1.99 -1.71
CA PRO A 220 -6.37 -1.47 -2.95
C PRO A 220 -5.31 -0.64 -3.68
N TRP A 221 -4.80 -1.13 -4.81
CA TRP A 221 -4.01 -0.25 -5.67
C TRP A 221 -4.94 0.56 -6.57
N PHE A 222 -4.50 1.76 -6.99
CA PHE A 222 -5.30 2.72 -7.74
C PHE A 222 -6.53 3.27 -6.98
N PRO A 223 -6.39 3.57 -5.67
CA PRO A 223 -7.51 3.88 -4.80
C PRO A 223 -8.28 5.14 -5.21
N LEU A 224 -7.64 6.05 -5.93
CA LEU A 224 -8.23 7.30 -6.46
C LEU A 224 -8.41 7.31 -7.98
N ASN A 225 -8.40 6.16 -8.64
CA ASN A 225 -8.53 6.04 -10.10
C ASN A 225 -7.67 7.07 -10.86
N ALA A 226 -6.38 7.19 -10.53
CA ALA A 226 -5.44 8.21 -11.03
C ALA A 226 -5.94 9.67 -10.91
N GLY A 227 -6.80 9.95 -9.95
CA GLY A 227 -7.42 11.26 -9.78
C GLY A 227 -8.69 11.49 -10.61
N ALA A 228 -9.13 10.48 -11.38
CA ALA A 228 -10.37 10.51 -12.16
C ALA A 228 -11.61 10.07 -11.36
N ILE A 229 -11.49 9.91 -10.05
CA ILE A 229 -12.62 9.61 -9.17
C ILE A 229 -13.67 10.72 -9.33
N GLY A 230 -14.91 10.33 -9.60
CA GLY A 230 -16.00 11.27 -9.84
C GLY A 230 -16.09 11.79 -11.28
N SER A 231 -15.37 11.24 -12.26
CA SER A 231 -15.41 11.69 -13.66
C SER A 231 -16.65 11.23 -14.44
N THR A 232 -17.49 10.36 -13.87
CA THR A 232 -18.80 9.97 -14.45
C THR A 232 -19.92 10.73 -13.77
N SER A 233 -20.88 11.28 -14.50
CA SER A 233 -21.89 12.22 -14.01
C SER A 233 -22.61 11.79 -12.72
N ASN A 234 -23.09 10.56 -12.62
CA ASN A 234 -23.85 10.10 -11.44
C ASN A 234 -22.97 9.82 -10.22
N GLY A 235 -21.78 9.25 -10.39
CA GLY A 235 -20.84 8.97 -9.28
C GLY A 235 -20.19 10.24 -8.75
N GLN A 236 -19.97 11.24 -9.59
CA GLN A 236 -19.43 12.54 -9.20
C GLN A 236 -20.39 13.29 -8.29
N ASP A 237 -21.67 13.35 -8.64
CA ASP A 237 -22.69 14.04 -7.85
C ASP A 237 -22.85 13.43 -6.44
N ALA A 238 -22.76 12.10 -6.32
CA ALA A 238 -22.80 11.41 -5.05
C ALA A 238 -21.60 11.78 -4.16
N LEU A 239 -20.38 11.69 -4.72
CA LEU A 239 -19.15 12.06 -4.02
C LEU A 239 -19.15 13.53 -3.59
N GLU A 240 -19.57 14.45 -4.46
CA GLU A 240 -19.63 15.87 -4.14
C GLU A 240 -20.67 16.19 -3.07
N ARG A 241 -21.83 15.50 -3.07
CA ARG A 241 -22.83 15.68 -2.01
C ARG A 241 -22.30 15.26 -0.65
N VAL A 242 -21.64 14.09 -0.58
CA VAL A 242 -21.04 13.61 0.66
C VAL A 242 -19.88 14.51 1.09
N ALA A 243 -19.03 14.92 0.15
CA ALA A 243 -17.91 15.81 0.41
C ALA A 243 -18.35 17.14 1.03
N ARG A 244 -19.42 17.75 0.52
CA ARG A 244 -19.99 18.98 1.08
C ARG A 244 -20.51 18.80 2.50
N ARG A 245 -21.14 17.65 2.84
CA ARG A 245 -21.62 17.37 4.21
C ARG A 245 -20.49 17.33 5.23
N HIS A 246 -19.34 16.84 4.81
CA HIS A 246 -18.18 16.62 5.67
C HIS A 246 -17.12 17.70 5.56
N GLU A 247 -17.38 18.79 4.82
CA GLU A 247 -16.38 19.84 4.53
C GLU A 247 -15.05 19.26 4.00
N ALA A 248 -15.15 18.16 3.22
CA ALA A 248 -14.05 17.39 2.70
C ALA A 248 -13.99 17.46 1.16
N THR A 249 -12.91 16.95 0.57
CA THR A 249 -12.81 16.79 -0.87
C THR A 249 -13.40 15.45 -1.33
N PRO A 250 -13.88 15.33 -2.58
CA PRO A 250 -14.32 14.05 -3.14
C PRO A 250 -13.26 12.93 -3.04
N ARG A 251 -11.97 13.29 -3.12
CA ARG A 251 -10.86 12.35 -2.94
C ARG A 251 -10.77 11.80 -1.52
N GLN A 252 -10.93 12.67 -0.54
CA GLN A 252 -10.95 12.25 0.87
C GLN A 252 -12.13 11.34 1.17
N VAL A 253 -13.32 11.65 0.65
CA VAL A 253 -14.50 10.79 0.76
C VAL A 253 -14.26 9.42 0.12
N ALA A 254 -13.61 9.36 -1.03
CA ALA A 254 -13.30 8.08 -1.68
C ALA A 254 -12.30 7.24 -0.89
N LEU A 255 -11.30 7.85 -0.24
CA LEU A 255 -10.38 7.15 0.65
C LEU A 255 -11.07 6.70 1.94
N ALA A 256 -11.92 7.53 2.53
CA ALA A 256 -12.72 7.17 3.71
C ALA A 256 -13.69 6.03 3.40
N TRP A 257 -14.28 6.01 2.19
CA TRP A 257 -15.12 4.90 1.75
C TRP A 257 -14.36 3.57 1.70
N LEU A 258 -13.12 3.57 1.19
CA LEU A 258 -12.26 2.38 1.21
C LEU A 258 -12.01 1.90 2.64
N LEU A 259 -11.67 2.80 3.56
CA LEU A 259 -11.48 2.45 4.97
C LEU A 259 -12.76 1.89 5.62
N ALA A 260 -13.92 2.40 5.23
CA ALA A 260 -15.21 1.95 5.75
C ALA A 260 -15.69 0.63 5.12
N ARG A 261 -15.17 0.23 3.92
CA ARG A 261 -15.57 -0.99 3.20
C ARG A 261 -15.20 -2.26 3.95
N SER A 262 -14.07 -2.28 4.64
CA SER A 262 -13.64 -3.44 5.43
C SER A 262 -12.61 -3.03 6.49
N PRO A 263 -12.62 -3.63 7.69
CA PRO A 263 -11.56 -3.43 8.69
C PRO A 263 -10.19 -3.95 8.21
N MET A 264 -10.18 -4.81 7.20
CA MET A 264 -8.95 -5.37 6.61
C MET A 264 -8.39 -4.53 5.45
N MET A 265 -8.98 -3.35 5.15
CA MET A 265 -8.42 -2.41 4.17
C MET A 265 -7.16 -1.73 4.69
N LEU A 266 -6.08 -1.81 3.90
CA LEU A 266 -4.82 -1.08 4.07
C LEU A 266 -4.61 -0.22 2.83
N ILE A 267 -5.00 1.05 2.89
CA ILE A 267 -5.04 1.92 1.71
C ILE A 267 -3.69 2.60 1.46
N ILE A 268 -3.28 2.64 0.19
CA ILE A 268 -1.98 3.12 -0.27
C ILE A 268 -2.10 4.29 -1.29
N PRO A 269 -2.73 5.43 -0.92
CA PRO A 269 -2.78 6.56 -1.84
C PRO A 269 -1.37 7.07 -2.13
N GLY A 270 -1.03 7.23 -3.42
CA GLY A 270 0.30 7.64 -3.89
C GLY A 270 0.32 9.03 -4.50
N THR A 271 1.35 9.79 -4.19
CA THR A 271 1.63 11.10 -4.75
C THR A 271 3.14 11.39 -4.76
N SER A 272 3.56 12.37 -5.57
CA SER A 272 4.92 12.94 -5.55
C SER A 272 4.95 14.37 -4.97
N LYS A 273 3.92 14.77 -4.21
CA LYS A 273 3.80 16.11 -3.64
C LYS A 273 3.44 16.02 -2.15
N ALA A 274 4.22 16.67 -1.27
CA ALA A 274 4.01 16.67 0.17
C ALA A 274 2.61 17.20 0.54
N LYS A 275 2.12 18.26 -0.08
CA LYS A 275 0.77 18.79 0.13
C LYS A 275 -0.32 17.75 -0.13
N HIS A 276 -0.19 16.90 -1.16
CA HIS A 276 -1.19 15.87 -1.43
C HIS A 276 -1.11 14.72 -0.42
N VAL A 277 0.03 14.52 0.26
CA VAL A 277 0.12 13.56 1.38
C VAL A 277 -0.79 14.02 2.51
N GLU A 278 -0.72 15.30 2.90
CA GLU A 278 -1.60 15.88 3.93
C GLU A 278 -3.08 15.70 3.57
N GLU A 279 -3.46 16.04 2.32
CA GLU A 279 -4.83 15.89 1.82
C GLU A 279 -5.32 14.43 1.90
N ASN A 280 -4.47 13.48 1.50
CA ASN A 280 -4.81 12.05 1.53
C ASN A 280 -4.94 11.54 2.98
N ILE A 281 -4.01 11.90 3.84
CA ILE A 281 -3.97 11.44 5.24
C ILE A 281 -5.15 12.02 6.04
N ALA A 282 -5.58 13.24 5.75
CA ALA A 282 -6.76 13.83 6.39
C ALA A 282 -8.03 12.97 6.24
N ALA A 283 -8.12 12.13 5.19
CA ALA A 283 -9.20 11.17 5.04
C ALA A 283 -9.27 10.11 6.15
N ALA A 284 -8.18 9.89 6.90
CA ALA A 284 -8.14 8.95 8.02
C ALA A 284 -9.10 9.31 9.16
N ALA A 285 -9.39 10.59 9.33
CA ALA A 285 -10.29 11.09 10.36
C ALA A 285 -11.75 11.26 9.88
N LEU A 286 -12.04 10.95 8.61
CA LEU A 286 -13.37 11.15 8.03
C LEU A 286 -14.24 9.92 8.28
N GLU A 287 -15.26 10.06 9.12
CA GLU A 287 -16.22 9.02 9.43
C GLU A 287 -17.46 9.13 8.53
N LEU A 288 -17.68 8.14 7.68
CA LEU A 288 -18.86 8.04 6.83
C LEU A 288 -19.99 7.33 7.59
N ASN A 289 -21.13 8.01 7.73
CA ASN A 289 -22.34 7.42 8.31
C ASN A 289 -23.07 6.51 7.32
N ASP A 290 -24.15 5.85 7.76
CA ASP A 290 -24.90 4.89 6.92
C ASP A 290 -25.60 5.57 5.73
N ASP A 291 -25.99 6.84 5.84
CA ASP A 291 -26.57 7.58 4.73
C ASP A 291 -25.54 7.93 3.66
N ASP A 292 -24.32 8.28 4.08
CA ASP A 292 -23.18 8.48 3.18
C ASP A 292 -22.85 7.21 2.41
N ARG A 293 -22.77 6.08 3.12
CA ARG A 293 -22.51 4.77 2.50
C ARG A 293 -23.57 4.38 1.49
N ARG A 294 -24.86 4.58 1.82
CA ARG A 294 -25.98 4.34 0.87
C ARG A 294 -25.92 5.28 -0.32
N THR A 295 -25.51 6.53 -0.13
CA THR A 295 -25.37 7.53 -1.20
C THR A 295 -24.24 7.16 -2.17
N LEU A 296 -23.18 6.56 -1.68
CA LEU A 296 -22.00 6.18 -2.47
C LEU A 296 -22.17 4.78 -3.10
N GLY A 297 -23.08 3.95 -2.58
CA GLY A 297 -23.40 2.62 -3.07
C GLY A 297 -22.57 1.52 -2.45
#